data_ec684282736aef2bdb3880ffd622c7b3
#
_entry.id   ec684282736aef2bdb3880ffd622c7b3
#
_cell.length_a   1.000
_cell.length_b   1.000
_cell.length_c   1.000
_cell.angle_alpha   90.00
_cell.angle_beta   90.00
_cell.angle_gamma   90.00
#
_symmetry.space_group_name_H-M   'P 1'
#
loop_
_entity.id
_entity.type
_entity.pdbx_description
1 polymer ?
#
loop_
_entity_poly.entity_id
_entity_poly.type
_entity_poly.pdbx_seq_one_letter_code
_entity_poly.pdbx_strand_id
1 'polypeptide(L)'
;MGGNDIGNSKTPCGLLIHQMKVAFAHILFELPGTAIIWSNILPRLKWRTSPNVVKMNRTRKRVNRFARSHLLRHNCYILKHPDFDDMLPSLFDNGVHLSFIGNGICINSIQGALETFFSNPHTNHLSL
;
A
#
# COMPACT_ATOMS: atom_id res chain seq x y z
N MET A 1 -8.66 -0.87 -1.88
CA MET A 1 -8.71 -0.35 -0.49
C MET A 1 -7.42 0.41 -0.24
N GLY A 2 -7.49 1.62 0.25
CA GLY A 2 -6.25 2.31 0.52
C GLY A 2 -6.32 3.83 0.42
N GLY A 3 -5.56 4.42 -0.51
CA GLY A 3 -5.35 5.86 -0.56
C GLY A 3 -6.61 6.74 -0.58
N ASN A 4 -7.65 6.29 -1.24
CA ASN A 4 -8.91 7.04 -1.29
C ASN A 4 -9.76 6.90 -0.02
N ASP A 5 -9.45 5.94 0.84
CA ASP A 5 -10.15 5.71 2.10
C ASP A 5 -9.54 6.51 3.26
N ILE A 6 -8.29 6.93 3.12
CA ILE A 6 -7.59 7.68 4.17
C ILE A 6 -8.17 9.09 4.27
N GLY A 7 -8.53 9.48 5.49
CA GLY A 7 -9.10 10.79 5.77
C GLY A 7 -10.56 10.96 5.39
N ASN A 8 -11.20 9.90 4.91
CA ASN A 8 -12.65 9.93 4.67
C ASN A 8 -13.38 10.03 6.00
N SER A 9 -14.23 11.05 6.16
CA SER A 9 -14.99 11.28 7.38
C SER A 9 -15.96 10.13 7.73
N LYS A 10 -16.42 9.40 6.71
CA LYS A 10 -17.29 8.23 6.87
C LYS A 10 -16.52 6.96 7.24
N THR A 11 -15.19 6.96 7.07
CA THR A 11 -14.33 5.80 7.37
C THR A 11 -13.12 6.26 8.18
N PRO A 12 -13.29 6.48 9.50
CA PRO A 12 -12.16 6.79 10.39
C PRO A 12 -11.08 5.72 10.30
N CYS A 13 -9.83 6.08 10.60
CA CYS A 13 -8.69 5.17 10.49
C CYS A 13 -8.89 3.84 11.24
N GLY A 14 -9.48 3.88 12.44
CA GLY A 14 -9.79 2.68 13.22
C GLY A 14 -10.78 1.75 12.53
N LEU A 15 -11.81 2.32 11.90
CA LEU A 15 -12.78 1.56 11.11
C LEU A 15 -12.15 0.97 9.85
N LEU A 16 -11.32 1.74 9.16
CA LEU A 16 -10.58 1.27 7.98
C LEU A 16 -9.71 0.06 8.33
N ILE A 17 -8.95 0.13 9.43
CA ILE A 17 -8.12 -0.97 9.92
C ILE A 17 -8.97 -2.20 10.23
N HIS A 18 -10.13 -2.01 10.87
CA HIS A 18 -11.06 -3.10 11.14
C HIS A 18 -11.58 -3.75 9.86
N GLN A 19 -11.97 -2.95 8.88
CA GLN A 19 -12.42 -3.45 7.57
C GLN A 19 -11.31 -4.22 6.84
N MET A 20 -10.06 -3.77 6.96
CA MET A 20 -8.91 -4.48 6.39
C MET A 20 -8.71 -5.84 7.06
N LYS A 21 -8.81 -5.93 8.39
CA LYS A 21 -8.75 -7.20 9.11
C LYS A 21 -9.79 -8.19 8.60
N VAL A 22 -11.03 -7.74 8.48
CA VAL A 22 -12.14 -8.57 7.98
C VAL A 22 -11.88 -9.03 6.55
N ALA A 23 -11.42 -8.12 5.67
CA ALA A 23 -11.11 -8.45 4.28
C ALA A 23 -9.98 -9.48 4.17
N PHE A 24 -8.89 -9.30 4.92
CA PHE A 24 -7.77 -10.25 4.91
C PHE A 24 -8.19 -11.62 5.42
N ALA A 25 -8.93 -11.67 6.54
CA ALA A 25 -9.44 -12.93 7.10
C ALA A 25 -10.35 -13.65 6.10
N HIS A 26 -11.22 -12.91 5.41
CA HIS A 26 -12.13 -13.47 4.42
C HIS A 26 -11.36 -14.08 3.22
N ILE A 27 -10.38 -13.36 2.69
CA ILE A 27 -9.55 -13.84 1.57
C ILE A 27 -8.79 -15.12 1.99
N LEU A 28 -8.16 -15.10 3.15
CA LEU A 28 -7.37 -16.26 3.63
C LEU A 28 -8.24 -17.48 3.91
N PHE A 29 -9.48 -17.27 4.34
CA PHE A 29 -10.44 -18.35 4.60
C PHE A 29 -11.02 -18.93 3.31
N GLU A 30 -11.49 -18.08 2.39
CA GLU A 30 -12.17 -18.50 1.16
C GLU A 30 -11.21 -19.03 0.10
N LEU A 31 -9.96 -18.59 0.12
CA LEU A 31 -8.94 -18.95 -0.86
C LEU A 31 -7.71 -19.53 -0.15
N PRO A 32 -7.84 -20.70 0.49
CA PRO A 32 -6.70 -21.32 1.18
C PRO A 32 -5.57 -21.62 0.19
N GLY A 33 -4.34 -21.37 0.61
CA GLY A 33 -3.16 -21.51 -0.25
C GLY A 33 -2.85 -20.29 -1.12
N THR A 34 -3.69 -19.26 -1.10
CA THR A 34 -3.43 -18.00 -1.80
C THR A 34 -2.54 -17.10 -0.93
N ALA A 35 -1.52 -16.52 -1.54
CA ALA A 35 -0.70 -15.49 -0.90
C ALA A 35 -1.30 -14.10 -1.14
N ILE A 36 -1.35 -13.29 -0.10
CA ILE A 36 -1.69 -11.87 -0.21
C ILE A 36 -0.39 -11.08 -0.34
N ILE A 37 -0.32 -10.22 -1.33
CA ILE A 37 0.75 -9.24 -1.47
C ILE A 37 0.16 -7.86 -1.24
N TRP A 38 0.53 -7.22 -0.15
CA TRP A 38 0.12 -5.85 0.14
C TRP A 38 1.10 -4.89 -0.53
N SER A 39 0.62 -4.16 -1.51
CA SER A 39 1.36 -3.03 -2.07
C SER A 39 1.13 -1.81 -1.18
N ASN A 40 2.17 -1.30 -0.57
CA ASN A 40 2.07 -0.15 0.33
C ASN A 40 1.40 1.02 -0.37
N ILE A 41 0.47 1.67 0.33
CA ILE A 41 -0.18 2.88 -0.15
C ILE A 41 0.88 3.95 -0.36
N LEU A 42 0.92 4.52 -1.55
CA LEU A 42 1.88 5.54 -1.92
C LEU A 42 1.61 6.87 -1.21
N PRO A 43 2.65 7.68 -0.96
CA PRO A 43 2.44 9.04 -0.50
C PRO A 43 1.74 9.88 -1.56
N ARG A 44 1.17 11.01 -1.14
CA ARG A 44 0.56 11.98 -2.04
C ARG A 44 1.06 13.37 -1.70
N LEU A 45 1.24 14.18 -2.72
CA LEU A 45 1.55 15.59 -2.53
C LEU A 45 0.31 16.38 -2.12
N LYS A 46 -0.87 15.89 -2.50
CA LYS A 46 -2.17 16.51 -2.21
C LYS A 46 -3.19 15.42 -1.87
N TRP A 47 -4.00 15.68 -0.86
CA TRP A 47 -5.09 14.80 -0.44
C TRP A 47 -6.44 15.49 -0.65
N ARG A 48 -7.42 14.76 -1.18
CA ARG A 48 -8.74 15.30 -1.48
C ARG A 48 -9.53 15.66 -0.24
N THR A 49 -9.28 14.97 0.86
CA THR A 49 -10.09 15.05 2.08
C THR A 49 -9.51 16.01 3.13
N SER A 50 -8.27 16.44 2.97
CA SER A 50 -7.61 17.33 3.94
C SER A 50 -6.48 18.12 3.28
N PRO A 51 -6.30 19.41 3.62
CA PRO A 51 -5.14 20.18 3.21
C PRO A 51 -3.87 19.83 4.01
N ASN A 52 -3.98 19.10 5.10
CA ASN A 52 -2.85 18.76 5.95
C ASN A 52 -2.12 17.50 5.42
N VAL A 53 -1.19 17.72 4.49
CA VAL A 53 -0.43 16.65 3.83
C VAL A 53 0.39 15.82 4.81
N VAL A 54 1.01 16.45 5.80
CA VAL A 54 1.85 15.77 6.80
C VAL A 54 1.00 14.79 7.62
N LYS A 55 -0.15 15.26 8.12
CA LYS A 55 -1.07 14.42 8.89
C LYS A 55 -1.59 13.25 8.06
N MET A 56 -1.97 13.51 6.82
CA MET A 56 -2.52 12.50 5.93
C MET A 56 -1.48 11.42 5.59
N ASN A 57 -0.26 11.81 5.28
CA ASN A 57 0.81 10.84 5.02
C ASN A 57 1.24 10.07 6.28
N ARG A 58 1.11 10.66 7.47
CA ARG A 58 1.29 9.94 8.74
C ARG A 58 0.23 8.85 8.92
N THR A 59 -1.03 9.14 8.64
CA THR A 59 -2.12 8.17 8.66
C THR A 59 -1.89 7.04 7.65
N ARG A 60 -1.45 7.38 6.45
CA ARG A 60 -1.05 6.41 5.43
C ARG A 60 0.02 5.44 5.95
N LYS A 61 1.06 5.95 6.57
CA LYS A 61 2.12 5.13 7.16
C LYS A 61 1.60 4.21 8.26
N ARG A 62 0.65 4.69 9.05
CA ARG A 62 -0.01 3.89 10.09
C ARG A 62 -0.78 2.71 9.48
N VAL A 63 -1.53 2.94 8.42
CA VAL A 63 -2.28 1.90 7.71
C VAL A 63 -1.32 0.87 7.10
N ASN A 64 -0.27 1.31 6.43
CA ASN A 64 0.74 0.42 5.86
C ASN A 64 1.44 -0.43 6.95
N ARG A 65 1.76 0.17 8.09
CA ARG A 65 2.37 -0.53 9.22
C ARG A 65 1.44 -1.59 9.79
N PHE A 66 0.16 -1.27 9.90
CA PHE A 66 -0.84 -2.25 10.33
C PHE A 66 -0.92 -3.43 9.37
N ALA A 67 -1.04 -3.17 8.06
CA ALA A 67 -1.09 -4.21 7.04
C ALA A 67 0.14 -5.12 7.12
N ARG A 68 1.32 -4.53 7.23
CA ARG A 68 2.58 -5.28 7.39
C ARG A 68 2.56 -6.19 8.61
N SER A 69 2.25 -5.64 9.78
CA SER A 69 2.26 -6.41 11.03
C SER A 69 1.25 -7.56 11.01
N HIS A 70 0.08 -7.32 10.43
CA HIS A 70 -0.98 -8.32 10.35
C HIS A 70 -0.66 -9.42 9.33
N LEU A 71 -0.27 -9.04 8.13
CA LEU A 71 -0.06 -9.99 7.02
C LEU A 71 1.19 -10.84 7.20
N LEU A 72 2.27 -10.32 7.77
CA LEU A 72 3.47 -11.11 8.02
C LEU A 72 3.24 -12.28 8.98
N ARG A 73 2.24 -12.20 9.85
CA ARG A 73 1.84 -13.31 10.73
C ARG A 73 1.18 -14.46 9.97
N HIS A 74 0.73 -14.22 8.76
CA HIS A 74 0.01 -15.18 7.92
C HIS A 74 0.81 -15.61 6.69
N ASN A 75 2.14 -15.44 6.70
CA ASN A 75 3.02 -15.76 5.58
C ASN A 75 2.63 -15.04 4.28
N CYS A 76 2.14 -13.83 4.41
CA CYS A 76 1.85 -12.94 3.28
C CYS A 76 3.01 -11.98 3.05
N TYR A 77 2.92 -11.17 2.00
CA TYR A 77 4.05 -10.39 1.51
C TYR A 77 3.74 -8.90 1.49
N ILE A 78 4.79 -8.08 1.64
CA ILE A 78 4.68 -6.62 1.61
C ILE A 78 5.56 -6.09 0.49
N LEU A 79 4.97 -5.34 -0.41
CA LEU A 79 5.70 -4.59 -1.45
C LEU A 79 5.85 -3.14 -1.00
N LYS A 80 7.10 -2.70 -0.85
CA LYS A 80 7.45 -1.30 -0.60
C LYS A 80 7.71 -0.58 -1.92
N HIS A 81 7.57 0.74 -1.88
CA HIS A 81 7.83 1.62 -3.01
C HIS A 81 8.79 2.74 -2.60
N PRO A 82 10.08 2.44 -2.35
CA PRO A 82 11.02 3.43 -1.85
C PRO A 82 11.27 4.60 -2.81
N ASP A 83 11.09 4.41 -4.11
CA ASP A 83 11.26 5.49 -5.10
C ASP A 83 10.31 6.67 -4.89
N PHE A 84 9.21 6.48 -4.14
CA PHE A 84 8.24 7.53 -3.84
C PHE A 84 8.47 8.21 -2.49
N ASP A 85 9.45 7.77 -1.70
CA ASP A 85 9.68 8.31 -0.35
C ASP A 85 10.08 9.79 -0.37
N ASP A 86 10.84 10.22 -1.38
CA ASP A 86 11.25 11.62 -1.54
C ASP A 86 10.15 12.53 -2.09
N MET A 87 9.02 11.97 -2.46
CA MET A 87 7.83 12.70 -2.93
C MET A 87 8.14 13.70 -4.05
N LEU A 88 8.94 13.29 -5.03
CA LEU A 88 9.34 14.14 -6.16
C LEU A 88 8.11 14.54 -6.98
N PRO A 89 7.90 15.87 -7.23
CA PRO A 89 6.72 16.33 -7.97
C PRO A 89 6.56 15.73 -9.37
N SER A 90 7.66 15.36 -10.03
CA SER A 90 7.65 14.74 -11.36
C SER A 90 6.97 13.36 -11.39
N LEU A 91 6.82 12.70 -10.25
CA LEU A 91 6.17 11.40 -10.14
C LEU A 91 4.64 11.50 -10.05
N PHE A 92 4.10 12.72 -9.89
CA PHE A 92 2.68 12.99 -9.73
C PHE A 92 2.18 13.92 -10.82
N ASP A 93 0.97 13.69 -11.30
CA ASP A 93 0.33 14.51 -12.33
C ASP A 93 -0.38 15.74 -11.72
N ASN A 94 -1.21 15.50 -10.70
CA ASN A 94 -1.98 16.54 -10.03
C ASN A 94 -1.79 16.53 -8.49
N GLY A 95 -0.71 15.93 -8.01
CA GLY A 95 -0.43 15.73 -6.59
C GLY A 95 -1.17 14.54 -5.96
N VAL A 96 -2.15 13.96 -6.65
CA VAL A 96 -2.96 12.81 -6.21
C VAL A 96 -2.66 11.57 -7.05
N HIS A 97 -2.70 11.71 -8.37
CA HIS A 97 -2.45 10.63 -9.32
C HIS A 97 -0.99 10.60 -9.73
N LEU A 98 -0.50 9.41 -10.09
CA LEU A 98 0.85 9.27 -10.62
C LEU A 98 0.93 9.85 -12.03
N SER A 99 2.06 10.49 -12.35
CA SER A 99 2.41 10.89 -13.70
C SER A 99 2.72 9.66 -14.56
N PHE A 100 2.94 9.87 -15.85
CA PHE A 100 3.42 8.81 -16.75
C PHE A 100 4.71 8.15 -16.21
N ILE A 101 5.67 8.96 -15.75
CA ILE A 101 6.92 8.46 -15.15
C ILE A 101 6.64 7.71 -13.86
N GLY A 102 5.82 8.28 -12.97
CA GLY A 102 5.45 7.65 -11.70
C GLY A 102 4.74 6.31 -11.91
N ASN A 103 3.83 6.21 -12.85
CA ASN A 103 3.18 4.96 -13.22
C ASN A 103 4.18 3.92 -13.72
N GLY A 104 5.13 4.32 -14.57
CA GLY A 104 6.17 3.43 -15.06
C GLY A 104 7.03 2.85 -13.94
N ILE A 105 7.47 3.69 -13.02
CA ILE A 105 8.25 3.26 -11.85
C ILE A 105 7.44 2.30 -10.97
N CYS A 106 6.17 2.62 -10.68
CA CYS A 106 5.31 1.78 -9.87
C CYS A 106 5.06 0.41 -10.51
N ILE A 107 4.78 0.38 -11.81
CA ILE A 107 4.56 -0.87 -12.56
C ILE A 107 5.84 -1.71 -12.57
N ASN A 108 7.00 -1.10 -12.79
CA ASN A 108 8.28 -1.81 -12.76
C ASN A 108 8.55 -2.41 -11.37
N SER A 109 8.22 -1.69 -10.31
CA SER A 109 8.35 -2.21 -8.94
C SER A 109 7.46 -3.42 -8.69
N ILE A 110 6.21 -3.37 -9.15
CA ILE A 110 5.27 -4.49 -9.04
C ILE A 110 5.76 -5.69 -9.84
N GLN A 111 6.20 -5.47 -11.07
CA GLN A 111 6.73 -6.53 -11.92
C GLN A 111 7.96 -7.19 -11.29
N GLY A 112 8.93 -6.40 -10.83
CA GLY A 112 10.14 -6.92 -10.18
C GLY A 112 9.81 -7.70 -8.90
N ALA A 113 8.83 -7.25 -8.12
CA ALA A 113 8.37 -7.94 -6.94
C ALA A 113 7.74 -9.30 -7.28
N LEU A 114 6.92 -9.38 -8.32
CA LEU A 114 6.32 -10.63 -8.77
C LEU A 114 7.39 -11.61 -9.29
N GLU A 115 8.37 -11.13 -10.04
CA GLU A 115 9.49 -11.96 -10.50
C GLU A 115 10.29 -12.53 -9.32
N THR A 116 10.57 -11.70 -8.31
CA THR A 116 11.24 -12.13 -7.07
C THR A 116 10.40 -13.15 -6.31
N PHE A 117 9.09 -12.90 -6.19
CA PHE A 117 8.17 -13.81 -5.52
C PHE A 117 8.14 -15.19 -6.19
N PHE A 118 8.05 -15.26 -7.50
CA PHE A 118 8.01 -16.53 -8.23
C PHE A 118 9.35 -17.26 -8.22
N SER A 119 10.47 -16.53 -8.14
CA SER A 119 11.81 -17.13 -8.05
C SER A 119 12.17 -17.56 -6.64
N ASN A 120 11.62 -16.91 -5.61
CA ASN A 120 11.89 -17.18 -4.20
C ASN A 120 10.62 -16.97 -3.35
N PRO A 121 9.69 -17.95 -3.36
CA PRO A 121 8.40 -17.82 -2.68
C PRO A 121 8.48 -17.79 -1.14
N HIS A 122 9.67 -17.97 -0.56
CA HIS A 122 9.88 -17.92 0.89
C HIS A 122 10.25 -16.53 1.41
N THR A 123 10.37 -15.53 0.53
CA THR A 123 10.67 -14.17 0.92
C THR A 123 9.40 -13.48 1.40
N ASN A 124 9.34 -13.09 2.68
CA ASN A 124 8.17 -12.42 3.28
C ASN A 124 8.17 -10.91 3.07
N HIS A 125 9.16 -10.38 2.38
CA HIS A 125 9.33 -8.93 2.24
C HIS A 125 9.86 -8.60 0.86
N LEU A 126 9.00 -8.06 0.01
CA LEU A 126 9.35 -7.63 -1.34
C LEU A 126 9.63 -6.13 -1.35
N SER A 127 10.84 -5.77 -1.75
CA SER A 127 11.25 -4.38 -1.93
C SER A 127 12.25 -4.30 -3.08
N LEU A 128 12.08 -3.30 -3.90
CA LEU A 128 13.02 -2.96 -4.95
C LEU A 128 13.79 -1.70 -4.61
#